data_da89e782d4730bb90108a83db61c0baf
#
_entry.id   da89e782d4730bb90108a83db61c0baf
#
_cell.length_a   1.000
_cell.length_b   1.000
_cell.length_c   1.000
_cell.angle_alpha   90.00
_cell.angle_beta   90.00
_cell.angle_gamma   90.00
#
_symmetry.space_group_name_H-M   'P 1'
#
loop_
_entity.id
_entity.type
_entity.pdbx_description
1 polymer ?
#
loop_
_entity_poly.entity_id
_entity_poly.type
_entity_poly.pdbx_seq_one_letter_code
_entity_poly.pdbx_strand_id
1 'polypeptide(L)'
;MFSPDSFEMLCVNTLIHSCLEGFPGARVPATDEERSQWCVHIERMLRIDHRTEEQIRTALEYAVTNQFWKANIRSTKKFREKFETLYMQSQSGKTAARATDDKAERLRRWAENG
;
A
#
# COMPACT_ATOMS: atom_id res chain seq x y z
N MET A 1 -7.10 -17.88 11.42
CA MET A 1 -6.46 -17.99 10.09
C MET A 1 -7.30 -17.28 9.05
N PHE A 2 -6.68 -16.79 7.99
CA PHE A 2 -7.37 -15.94 7.02
C PHE A 2 -7.95 -16.76 5.86
N SER A 3 -9.17 -16.42 5.48
CA SER A 3 -9.83 -17.05 4.36
C SER A 3 -9.13 -16.66 3.05
N PRO A 4 -9.09 -17.57 2.05
CA PRO A 4 -8.51 -17.22 0.75
C PRO A 4 -9.21 -16.03 0.08
N ASP A 5 -10.47 -15.77 0.44
CA ASP A 5 -11.25 -14.69 -0.12
C ASP A 5 -11.26 -13.43 0.74
N SER A 6 -10.55 -13.44 1.88
CA SER A 6 -10.53 -12.30 2.77
C SER A 6 -9.81 -11.12 2.13
N PHE A 7 -10.15 -9.92 2.58
CA PHE A 7 -9.48 -8.71 2.12
C PHE A 7 -7.98 -8.79 2.40
N GLU A 8 -7.63 -9.28 3.59
CA GLU A 8 -6.22 -9.42 3.97
C GLU A 8 -5.47 -10.31 2.99
N MET A 9 -6.06 -11.42 2.62
CA MET A 9 -5.42 -12.36 1.69
C MET A 9 -5.31 -11.77 0.29
N LEU A 10 -6.31 -11.02 -0.15
CA LEU A 10 -6.27 -10.34 -1.44
C LEU A 10 -5.10 -9.36 -1.50
N CYS A 11 -4.89 -8.62 -0.42
CA CYS A 11 -3.77 -7.68 -0.33
C CYS A 11 -2.43 -8.41 -0.40
N VAL A 12 -2.32 -9.51 0.35
CA VAL A 12 -1.10 -10.31 0.37
C VAL A 12 -0.78 -10.86 -1.02
N ASN A 13 -1.78 -11.43 -1.68
CA ASN A 13 -1.58 -12.00 -3.00
C ASN A 13 -1.21 -10.94 -4.03
N THR A 14 -1.80 -9.76 -3.93
CA THR A 14 -1.46 -8.65 -4.81
C THR A 14 0.01 -8.27 -4.65
N LEU A 15 0.47 -8.18 -3.41
CA LEU A 15 1.85 -7.82 -3.15
C LEU A 15 2.82 -8.92 -3.58
N ILE A 16 2.47 -10.18 -3.35
CA ILE A 16 3.28 -11.31 -3.80
C ILE A 16 3.46 -11.26 -5.32
N HIS A 17 2.36 -11.05 -6.03
CA HIS A 17 2.39 -10.96 -7.48
C HIS A 17 3.30 -9.83 -7.95
N SER A 18 3.20 -8.69 -7.30
CA SER A 18 4.03 -7.53 -7.61
C SER A 18 5.52 -7.83 -7.40
N CYS A 19 5.85 -8.50 -6.29
CA CYS A 19 7.24 -8.85 -6.01
C CYS A 19 7.80 -9.78 -7.07
N LEU A 20 7.01 -10.76 -7.49
CA LEU A 20 7.44 -11.73 -8.48
C LEU A 20 7.56 -11.12 -9.89
N GLU A 21 6.72 -10.14 -10.19
CA GLU A 21 6.83 -9.42 -11.47
C GLU A 21 8.13 -8.63 -11.52
N GLY A 22 8.49 -8.00 -10.41
CA GLY A 22 9.70 -7.20 -10.35
C GLY A 22 10.96 -8.05 -10.34
N PHE A 23 10.88 -9.22 -9.69
CA PHE A 23 12.03 -10.13 -9.60
C PHE A 23 11.52 -11.55 -9.43
N PRO A 24 11.53 -12.38 -10.48
CA PRO A 24 10.96 -13.74 -10.41
C PRO A 24 11.54 -14.63 -9.31
N GLY A 25 12.76 -14.35 -8.87
CA GLY A 25 13.37 -15.09 -7.76
C GLY A 25 13.12 -14.47 -6.39
N ALA A 26 12.20 -13.51 -6.28
CA ALA A 26 11.96 -12.82 -5.03
C ALA A 26 11.51 -13.76 -3.93
N ARG A 27 11.95 -13.47 -2.71
CA ARG A 27 11.52 -14.24 -1.54
C ARG A 27 10.14 -13.77 -1.11
N VAL A 28 9.15 -14.62 -1.32
CA VAL A 28 7.76 -14.35 -0.96
C VAL A 28 7.20 -15.55 -0.21
N PRO A 29 6.07 -15.35 0.50
CA PRO A 29 5.43 -16.47 1.20
C PRO A 29 5.08 -17.60 0.23
N ALA A 30 5.49 -18.80 0.55
CA ALA A 30 5.24 -19.98 -0.28
C ALA A 30 4.14 -20.87 0.31
N THR A 31 3.89 -20.77 1.61
CA THR A 31 2.90 -21.60 2.29
C THR A 31 1.76 -20.73 2.81
N ASP A 32 0.64 -21.38 3.12
CA ASP A 32 -0.50 -20.68 3.71
C ASP A 32 -0.15 -20.07 5.05
N GLU A 33 0.69 -20.74 5.82
CA GLU A 33 1.12 -20.23 7.10
C GLU A 33 1.93 -18.94 6.93
N GLU A 34 2.84 -18.91 5.99
CA GLU A 34 3.62 -17.71 5.71
C GLU A 34 2.74 -16.57 5.19
N ARG A 35 1.75 -16.90 4.34
CA ARG A 35 0.81 -15.90 3.86
C ARG A 35 -0.02 -15.33 5.00
N SER A 36 -0.41 -16.19 5.95
CA SER A 36 -1.16 -15.74 7.11
C SER A 36 -0.35 -14.77 7.95
N GLN A 37 0.94 -14.98 8.07
CA GLN A 37 1.82 -14.05 8.79
C GLN A 37 1.82 -12.68 8.12
N TRP A 38 1.80 -12.66 6.79
CA TRP A 38 1.72 -11.39 6.06
C TRP A 38 0.34 -10.76 6.24
N CYS A 39 -0.71 -11.57 6.29
CA CYS A 39 -2.07 -11.08 6.50
C CYS A 39 -2.22 -10.37 7.85
N VAL A 40 -1.47 -10.79 8.84
CA VAL A 40 -1.54 -10.19 10.19
C VAL A 40 -1.27 -8.69 10.12
N HIS A 41 -0.34 -8.27 9.30
CA HIS A 41 -0.01 -6.84 9.19
C HIS A 41 -1.17 -6.05 8.59
N ILE A 42 -1.85 -6.62 7.61
CA ILE A 42 -3.03 -5.97 7.01
C ILE A 42 -4.16 -5.91 8.05
N GLU A 43 -4.37 -7.00 8.77
CA GLU A 43 -5.39 -7.05 9.81
C GLU A 43 -5.13 -6.01 10.89
N ARG A 44 -3.87 -5.84 11.27
CA ARG A 44 -3.51 -4.83 12.27
C ARG A 44 -3.72 -3.42 11.77
N MET A 45 -3.54 -3.18 10.48
CA MET A 45 -3.83 -1.87 9.89
C MET A 45 -5.32 -1.55 10.03
N LEU A 46 -6.17 -2.53 9.84
CA LEU A 46 -7.61 -2.34 10.00
C LEU A 46 -8.01 -2.17 11.46
N ARG A 47 -7.49 -3.02 12.32
CA ARG A 47 -7.93 -3.09 13.73
C ARG A 47 -7.20 -2.11 14.63
N ILE A 48 -5.89 -1.99 14.49
CA ILE A 48 -5.07 -1.16 15.38
C ILE A 48 -4.87 0.23 14.82
N ASP A 49 -4.52 0.33 13.55
CA ASP A 49 -4.23 1.61 12.92
C ASP A 49 -5.49 2.33 12.43
N HIS A 50 -6.63 1.65 12.49
CA HIS A 50 -7.92 2.20 12.07
C HIS A 50 -7.94 2.68 10.62
N ARG A 51 -7.20 2.00 9.75
CA ARG A 51 -7.24 2.28 8.32
C ARG A 51 -8.45 1.55 7.71
N THR A 52 -9.04 2.15 6.68
CA THR A 52 -10.16 1.50 5.99
C THR A 52 -9.65 0.60 4.88
N GLU A 53 -10.49 -0.33 4.44
CA GLU A 53 -10.14 -1.19 3.30
C GLU A 53 -9.85 -0.35 2.06
N GLU A 54 -10.62 0.71 1.86
CA GLU A 54 -10.42 1.59 0.71
C GLU A 54 -9.06 2.28 0.76
N GLN A 55 -8.69 2.79 1.94
CA GLN A 55 -7.40 3.44 2.11
C GLN A 55 -6.25 2.47 1.86
N ILE A 56 -6.37 1.25 2.39
CA ILE A 56 -5.33 0.24 2.21
C ILE A 56 -5.24 -0.15 0.75
N ARG A 57 -6.38 -0.34 0.09
CA ARG A 57 -6.39 -0.69 -1.33
C ARG A 57 -5.72 0.40 -2.18
N THR A 58 -6.04 1.65 -1.92
CA THR A 58 -5.47 2.78 -2.65
C THR A 58 -3.96 2.85 -2.47
N ALA A 59 -3.49 2.72 -1.24
CA ALA A 59 -2.05 2.76 -0.97
C ALA A 59 -1.33 1.56 -1.60
N LEU A 60 -1.96 0.39 -1.55
CA LEU A 60 -1.36 -0.82 -2.13
C LEU A 60 -1.26 -0.72 -3.64
N GLU A 61 -2.31 -0.25 -4.31
CA GLU A 61 -2.28 -0.04 -5.75
C GLU A 61 -1.15 0.89 -6.13
N TYR A 62 -1.00 1.97 -5.38
CA TYR A 62 0.08 2.91 -5.63
C TYR A 62 1.44 2.23 -5.47
N ALA A 63 1.59 1.45 -4.40
CA ALA A 63 2.86 0.78 -4.11
C ALA A 63 3.26 -0.21 -5.20
N VAL A 64 2.29 -0.95 -5.75
CA VAL A 64 2.61 -1.98 -6.74
C VAL A 64 2.71 -1.45 -8.17
N THR A 65 2.24 -0.23 -8.42
CA THR A 65 2.31 0.36 -9.76
C THR A 65 3.40 1.41 -9.89
N ASN A 66 3.93 1.90 -8.78
CA ASN A 66 5.01 2.89 -8.78
C ASN A 66 6.36 2.18 -8.81
N GLN A 67 7.21 2.52 -9.76
CA GLN A 67 8.50 1.83 -9.93
C GLN A 67 9.38 1.87 -8.69
N PHE A 68 9.42 3.02 -8.04
CA PHE A 68 10.22 3.16 -6.82
C PHE A 68 9.69 2.27 -5.70
N TRP A 69 8.38 2.37 -5.42
CA TRP A 69 7.80 1.63 -4.31
C TRP A 69 7.70 0.13 -4.59
N LYS A 70 7.48 -0.25 -5.84
CA LYS A 70 7.45 -1.66 -6.22
C LYS A 70 8.74 -2.37 -5.84
N ALA A 71 9.86 -1.68 -5.96
CA ALA A 71 11.16 -2.22 -5.59
C ALA A 71 11.42 -2.17 -4.09
N ASN A 72 10.73 -1.31 -3.37
CA ASN A 72 10.98 -1.07 -1.94
C ASN A 72 9.96 -1.73 -1.00
N ILE A 73 8.71 -1.89 -1.44
CA ILE A 73 7.68 -2.53 -0.60
C ILE A 73 7.64 -4.00 -0.98
N ARG A 74 8.34 -4.81 -0.21
CA ARG A 74 8.49 -6.23 -0.50
C ARG A 74 7.86 -7.15 0.53
N SER A 75 7.10 -6.58 1.47
CA SER A 75 6.37 -7.34 2.47
C SER A 75 5.25 -6.47 3.02
N THR A 76 4.25 -7.12 3.64
CA THR A 76 3.16 -6.36 4.26
C THR A 76 3.63 -5.62 5.50
N LYS A 77 4.67 -6.11 6.16
CA LYS A 77 5.26 -5.39 7.28
C LYS A 77 5.79 -4.03 6.80
N LYS A 78 6.53 -4.03 5.71
CA LYS A 78 7.06 -2.80 5.14
C LYS A 78 5.94 -1.91 4.63
N PHE A 79 4.92 -2.51 4.04
CA PHE A 79 3.75 -1.78 3.57
C PHE A 79 3.09 -1.03 4.73
N ARG A 80 2.89 -1.71 5.87
CA ARG A 80 2.32 -1.08 7.04
C ARG A 80 3.18 0.07 7.56
N GLU A 81 4.49 -0.12 7.60
CA GLU A 81 5.43 0.89 8.08
C GLU A 81 5.39 2.15 7.21
N LYS A 82 5.20 1.99 5.90
CA LYS A 82 5.20 3.10 4.96
C LYS A 82 3.83 3.53 4.50
N PHE A 83 2.79 2.98 5.09
CA PHE A 83 1.41 3.22 4.65
C PHE A 83 1.08 4.70 4.51
N GLU A 84 1.36 5.48 5.53
CA GLU A 84 1.00 6.90 5.53
C GLU A 84 1.66 7.63 4.36
N THR A 85 2.96 7.38 4.16
CA THR A 85 3.68 7.98 3.05
C THR A 85 3.10 7.54 1.72
N LEU A 86 2.82 6.25 1.58
CA LEU A 86 2.25 5.70 0.35
C LEU A 86 0.89 6.31 0.04
N TYR A 87 0.04 6.39 1.06
CA TYR A 87 -1.30 6.92 0.86
C TYR A 87 -1.25 8.39 0.47
N MET A 88 -0.45 9.17 1.18
CA MET A 88 -0.32 10.60 0.89
C MET A 88 0.24 10.85 -0.51
N GLN A 89 1.23 10.07 -0.92
CA GLN A 89 1.79 10.20 -2.26
C GLN A 89 0.80 9.77 -3.33
N SER A 90 -0.04 8.77 -3.05
CA SER A 90 -1.05 8.34 -4.01
C SER A 90 -2.06 9.46 -4.27
N GLN A 91 -2.40 10.22 -3.24
CA GLN A 91 -3.31 11.36 -3.40
C GLN A 91 -2.65 12.50 -4.16
N SER A 92 -1.40 12.77 -3.86
CA SER A 92 -0.63 13.79 -4.58
C SER A 92 -0.47 13.41 -6.05
N GLY A 93 -0.23 12.13 -6.33
CA GLY A 93 -0.09 11.65 -7.70
C GLY A 93 -1.34 11.88 -8.52
N LYS A 94 -2.49 11.62 -7.92
CA LYS A 94 -3.76 11.86 -8.60
C LYS A 94 -3.96 13.35 -8.88
N THR A 95 -3.61 14.18 -7.91
CA THR A 95 -3.75 15.62 -8.03
C THR A 95 -2.79 16.17 -9.06
N ALA A 96 -1.55 15.70 -9.04
CA ALA A 96 -0.53 16.15 -9.98
C ALA A 96 -0.90 15.82 -11.42
N ALA A 97 -1.60 14.70 -11.62
CA ALA A 97 -2.03 14.30 -12.96
C ALA A 97 -3.07 15.24 -13.55
N ARG A 98 -3.76 15.98 -12.71
CA ARG A 98 -4.79 16.90 -13.16
C ARG A 98 -4.24 18.25 -13.58
N ALA A 99 -3.46 18.87 -12.70
CA ALA A 99 -2.92 20.18 -12.98
C ALA A 99 -1.95 20.59 -11.89
N THR A 100 -0.97 21.38 -12.29
CA THR A 100 -0.02 21.95 -11.36
C THR A 100 -0.73 22.89 -10.38
N ASP A 101 -1.81 23.51 -10.84
CA ASP A 101 -2.56 24.47 -10.04
C ASP A 101 -3.15 23.85 -8.79
N ASP A 102 -3.63 22.62 -8.88
CA ASP A 102 -4.20 21.94 -7.71
C ASP A 102 -3.16 21.76 -6.62
N LYS A 103 -1.94 21.47 -7.01
CA LYS A 103 -0.87 21.30 -6.06
C LYS A 103 -0.53 22.62 -5.37
N ALA A 104 -0.46 23.68 -6.14
CA ALA A 104 -0.17 25.01 -5.59
C ALA A 104 -1.26 25.46 -4.65
N GLU A 105 -2.52 25.22 -5.03
CA GLU A 105 -3.66 25.58 -4.21
C GLU A 105 -3.66 24.81 -2.89
N ARG A 106 -3.33 23.52 -2.94
CA ARG A 106 -3.28 22.70 -1.75
C ARG A 106 -2.19 23.18 -0.79
N LEU A 107 -1.03 23.54 -1.32
CA LEU A 107 0.06 24.03 -0.50
C LEU A 107 -0.31 25.37 0.13
N ARG A 108 -0.97 26.23 -0.62
CA ARG A 108 -1.41 27.52 -0.12
C ARG A 108 -2.43 27.35 1.01
N ARG A 109 -3.39 26.46 0.82
CA ARG A 109 -4.41 26.19 1.82
C ARG A 109 -3.77 25.62 3.09
N TRP A 110 -2.81 24.74 2.91
CA TRP A 110 -2.10 24.15 4.04
C TRP A 110 -1.35 25.22 4.84
N ALA A 111 -0.72 26.14 4.14
CA ALA A 111 0.02 27.24 4.77
C ALA A 111 -0.92 28.17 5.53
N GLU A 112 -2.11 28.40 4.99
CA GLU A 112 -3.10 29.26 5.63
C GLU A 112 -3.67 28.64 6.90
N ASN A 113 -3.81 27.31 6.90
CA ASN A 113 -4.38 26.60 8.03
C ASN A 113 -3.33 26.13 9.02
N GLY A 114 -2.11 26.12 8.60
CA GLY A 114 -1.02 25.65 9.42
C GLY A 114 -0.37 26.77 10.18
#